data_213bc661c8849309f2e0e06000c00063
#
_entry.id   213bc661c8849309f2e0e06000c00063
#
_cell.length_a   1.000
_cell.length_b   1.000
_cell.length_c   1.000
_cell.angle_alpha   90.00
_cell.angle_beta   90.00
_cell.angle_gamma   90.00
#
_symmetry.space_group_name_H-M   'P 1'
#
loop_
_entity.id
_entity.type
_entity.pdbx_description
1 polymer ?
#
loop_
_entity_poly.entity_id
_entity_poly.type
_entity_poly.pdbx_seq_one_letter_code
_entity_poly.pdbx_strand_id
1 'polypeptide(L)'
;GVMIDDLITKGVTEPYRMFTSRAEYRLTLRADNADQRLTDFGINLNLVKSERKKIFNEKKKNILALNSILKNNYLSPNQAKKYDIKIAMDGVKRSCLEIMGQRKVNMAKIRQAFPDIPSFPKFIENQVVTDAHYMGYLDRQDKDIESFKKDESVIIPEGIDYEKLSGLSNEIKSKLLQVKPKTLGQAIRIDGVTCLLYTSPSPRDSDTSR
;
A
#
# COMPACT_ATOMS: atom_id res chain seq x y z
N GLY A 1 12.00 -6.88 5.43
CA GLY A 1 11.85 -5.47 5.83
C GLY A 1 11.31 -5.32 7.23
N VAL A 2 10.00 -5.46 7.45
CA VAL A 2 9.34 -5.15 8.75
C VAL A 2 9.99 -5.85 9.94
N MET A 3 10.29 -7.14 9.85
CA MET A 3 10.95 -7.87 10.93
C MET A 3 12.33 -7.31 11.26
N ILE A 4 13.12 -6.98 10.26
CA ILE A 4 14.47 -6.43 10.45
C ILE A 4 14.37 -5.04 11.08
N ASP A 5 13.46 -4.22 10.58
CA ASP A 5 13.22 -2.87 11.11
C ASP A 5 12.80 -2.89 12.59
N ASP A 6 11.86 -3.75 12.95
CA ASP A 6 11.45 -3.92 14.35
C ASP A 6 12.61 -4.35 15.26
N LEU A 7 13.46 -5.29 14.79
CA LEU A 7 14.58 -5.78 15.58
C LEU A 7 15.67 -4.72 15.79
N ILE A 8 15.94 -3.88 14.79
CA ILE A 8 17.01 -2.86 14.88
C ILE A 8 16.55 -1.56 15.52
N THR A 9 15.26 -1.23 15.47
CA THR A 9 14.72 0.03 16.02
C THR A 9 14.15 -0.12 17.42
N LYS A 10 13.47 -1.24 17.70
CA LYS A 10 12.79 -1.49 18.99
C LYS A 10 13.54 -2.45 19.87
N GLY A 11 14.36 -3.32 19.29
CA GLY A 11 14.94 -4.44 20.00
C GLY A 11 13.89 -5.47 20.43
N VAL A 12 14.31 -6.50 21.14
CA VAL A 12 13.42 -7.52 21.71
C VAL A 12 13.91 -7.94 23.08
N THR A 13 12.99 -7.99 24.02
CA THR A 13 13.20 -8.54 25.38
C THR A 13 12.62 -9.95 25.49
N GLU A 14 11.75 -10.35 24.55
CA GLU A 14 11.07 -11.63 24.49
C GLU A 14 11.24 -12.23 23.08
N PRO A 15 10.92 -13.53 22.86
CA PRO A 15 10.92 -14.12 21.52
C PRO A 15 10.06 -13.29 20.56
N TYR A 16 10.65 -12.87 19.44
CA TYR A 16 9.99 -11.97 18.50
C TYR A 16 8.79 -12.65 17.83
N ARG A 17 7.65 -11.98 17.87
CA ARG A 17 6.43 -12.35 17.13
C ARG A 17 5.91 -11.17 16.34
N MET A 18 5.80 -11.32 15.02
CA MET A 18 5.17 -10.33 14.17
C MET A 18 3.65 -10.42 14.24
N PHE A 19 3.01 -9.35 14.71
CA PHE A 19 1.56 -9.22 14.68
C PHE A 19 1.12 -8.57 13.35
N THR A 20 -0.08 -8.93 12.88
CA THR A 20 -0.66 -8.33 11.66
C THR A 20 -0.86 -6.81 11.76
N SER A 21 -1.03 -6.27 12.97
CA SER A 21 -1.09 -4.83 13.24
C SER A 21 0.19 -4.08 12.88
N ARG A 22 1.33 -4.77 12.86
CA ARG A 22 2.63 -4.20 12.49
C ARG A 22 2.95 -4.31 11.00
N ALA A 23 2.14 -5.03 10.23
CA ALA A 23 2.29 -5.12 8.80
C ALA A 23 1.61 -3.91 8.12
N GLU A 24 2.26 -2.75 8.16
CA GLU A 24 1.73 -1.47 7.69
C GLU A 24 1.25 -1.52 6.25
N TYR A 25 2.00 -2.15 5.37
CA TYR A 25 1.69 -2.21 3.92
C TYR A 25 1.12 -3.58 3.50
N ARG A 26 0.38 -4.25 4.38
CA ARG A 26 -0.18 -5.59 4.13
C ARG A 26 -1.13 -5.67 2.92
N LEU A 27 -1.76 -4.56 2.53
CA LEU A 27 -2.65 -4.51 1.36
C LEU A 27 -1.85 -4.62 0.06
N THR A 28 -0.66 -4.06 0.02
CA THR A 28 0.28 -4.17 -1.11
C THR A 28 1.12 -5.43 -1.03
N LEU A 29 1.56 -5.84 0.18
CA LEU A 29 2.46 -6.97 0.42
C LEU A 29 1.68 -8.27 0.65
N ARG A 30 0.92 -8.70 -0.34
CA ARG A 30 0.14 -9.94 -0.27
C ARG A 30 0.92 -11.12 -0.86
N ALA A 31 0.58 -12.33 -0.42
CA ALA A 31 1.18 -13.56 -0.97
C ALA A 31 0.75 -13.80 -2.43
N ASP A 32 -0.50 -13.46 -2.78
CA ASP A 32 -1.06 -13.65 -4.11
C ASP A 32 -0.40 -12.77 -5.20
N ASN A 33 0.15 -11.60 -4.83
CA ASN A 33 0.82 -10.69 -5.76
C ASN A 33 2.35 -10.68 -5.63
N ALA A 34 2.94 -11.58 -4.84
CA ALA A 34 4.36 -11.60 -4.59
C ALA A 34 5.19 -11.78 -5.87
N ASP A 35 4.73 -12.60 -6.80
CA ASP A 35 5.38 -12.81 -8.08
C ASP A 35 5.35 -11.55 -8.95
N GLN A 36 4.25 -10.80 -8.95
CA GLN A 36 4.13 -9.54 -9.70
C GLN A 36 5.10 -8.47 -9.19
N ARG A 37 5.39 -8.47 -7.88
CA ARG A 37 6.30 -7.50 -7.26
C ARG A 37 7.78 -7.88 -7.40
N LEU A 38 8.10 -9.17 -7.35
CA LEU A 38 9.47 -9.63 -7.14
C LEU A 38 10.08 -10.32 -8.37
N THR A 39 9.29 -10.92 -9.28
CA THR A 39 9.84 -11.73 -10.35
C THR A 39 10.56 -10.89 -11.41
N ASP A 40 10.06 -9.72 -11.77
CA ASP A 40 10.76 -8.81 -12.69
C ASP A 40 12.14 -8.42 -12.12
N PHE A 41 12.20 -8.12 -10.82
CA PHE A 41 13.46 -7.82 -10.14
C PHE A 41 14.41 -9.02 -10.15
N GLY A 42 13.90 -10.21 -9.85
CA GLY A 42 14.67 -11.46 -9.92
C GLY A 42 15.18 -11.79 -11.35
N ILE A 43 14.41 -11.44 -12.38
CA ILE A 43 14.84 -11.57 -13.78
C ILE A 43 16.02 -10.65 -14.07
N ASN A 44 15.96 -9.39 -13.63
CA ASN A 44 17.02 -8.41 -13.85
C ASN A 44 18.33 -8.79 -13.14
N LEU A 45 18.22 -9.51 -12.02
CA LEU A 45 19.37 -10.05 -11.27
C LEU A 45 19.83 -11.44 -11.76
N ASN A 46 19.27 -11.96 -12.87
CA ASN A 46 19.54 -13.30 -13.40
C ASN A 46 19.29 -14.45 -12.40
N LEU A 47 18.41 -14.26 -11.43
CA LEU A 47 18.03 -15.28 -10.44
C LEU A 47 16.89 -16.19 -10.93
N VAL A 48 16.17 -15.78 -11.98
CA VAL A 48 15.00 -16.48 -12.51
C VAL A 48 15.36 -17.21 -13.79
N LYS A 49 15.19 -18.54 -13.82
CA LYS A 49 15.44 -19.38 -14.97
C LYS A 49 14.44 -19.10 -16.10
N SER A 50 14.83 -19.47 -17.34
CA SER A 50 14.09 -19.18 -18.58
C SER A 50 12.64 -19.67 -18.58
N GLU A 51 12.39 -20.89 -18.08
CA GLU A 51 11.06 -21.48 -18.00
C GLU A 51 10.12 -20.65 -17.10
N ARG A 52 10.56 -20.32 -15.87
CA ARG A 52 9.79 -19.50 -14.96
C ARG A 52 9.58 -18.08 -15.51
N LYS A 53 10.57 -17.51 -16.17
CA LYS A 53 10.46 -16.21 -16.86
C LYS A 53 9.35 -16.23 -17.91
N LYS A 54 9.29 -17.30 -18.74
CA LYS A 54 8.25 -17.47 -19.77
C LYS A 54 6.85 -17.51 -19.15
N ILE A 55 6.65 -18.38 -18.14
CA ILE A 55 5.36 -18.53 -17.43
C ILE A 55 4.92 -17.20 -16.79
N PHE A 56 5.85 -16.51 -16.14
CA PHE A 56 5.56 -15.23 -15.52
C PHE A 56 5.19 -14.14 -16.53
N ASN A 57 5.90 -14.03 -17.63
CA ASN A 57 5.60 -13.05 -18.67
C ASN A 57 4.23 -13.31 -19.32
N GLU A 58 3.84 -14.56 -19.51
CA GLU A 58 2.51 -14.92 -20.00
C GLU A 58 1.42 -14.53 -18.99
N LYS A 59 1.62 -14.86 -17.70
CA LYS A 59 0.73 -14.43 -16.63
C LYS A 59 0.56 -12.91 -16.61
N LYS A 60 1.66 -12.17 -16.64
CA LYS A 60 1.69 -10.69 -16.62
C LYS A 60 0.93 -10.12 -17.81
N LYS A 61 1.18 -10.65 -19.03
CA LYS A 61 0.47 -10.26 -20.25
C LYS A 61 -1.05 -10.44 -20.11
N ASN A 62 -1.48 -11.59 -19.60
CA ASN A 62 -2.91 -11.89 -19.43
C ASN A 62 -3.58 -10.99 -18.37
N ILE A 63 -2.90 -10.72 -17.26
CA ILE A 63 -3.39 -9.77 -16.23
C ILE A 63 -3.55 -8.37 -16.82
N LEU A 64 -2.56 -7.87 -17.55
CA LEU A 64 -2.60 -6.55 -18.18
C LEU A 64 -3.71 -6.47 -19.25
N ALA A 65 -3.87 -7.51 -20.07
CA ALA A 65 -4.93 -7.58 -21.07
C ALA A 65 -6.32 -7.52 -20.43
N LEU A 66 -6.57 -8.35 -19.41
CA LEU A 66 -7.86 -8.35 -18.72
C LEU A 66 -8.13 -7.02 -18.00
N ASN A 67 -7.15 -6.44 -17.32
CA ASN A 67 -7.26 -5.13 -16.68
C ASN A 67 -7.62 -4.03 -17.70
N SER A 68 -6.96 -4.01 -18.86
CA SER A 68 -7.24 -3.06 -19.93
C SER A 68 -8.68 -3.20 -20.45
N ILE A 69 -9.14 -4.43 -20.68
CA ILE A 69 -10.51 -4.69 -21.12
C ILE A 69 -11.50 -4.19 -20.09
N LEU A 70 -11.33 -4.52 -18.81
CA LEU A 70 -12.24 -4.13 -17.74
C LEU A 70 -12.23 -2.61 -17.48
N LYS A 71 -11.10 -1.96 -17.66
CA LYS A 71 -10.94 -0.51 -17.51
C LYS A 71 -11.65 0.27 -18.64
N ASN A 72 -11.67 -0.28 -19.84
CA ASN A 72 -12.24 0.38 -21.03
C ASN A 72 -13.73 0.09 -21.23
N ASN A 73 -14.31 -0.85 -20.51
CA ASN A 73 -15.75 -1.15 -20.56
C ASN A 73 -16.47 -0.48 -19.39
N TYR A 74 -17.49 0.32 -19.68
CA TYR A 74 -18.22 1.11 -18.71
C TYR A 74 -19.69 0.71 -18.63
N LEU A 75 -20.25 0.72 -17.43
CA LEU A 75 -21.70 0.57 -17.20
C LEU A 75 -22.26 1.85 -16.56
N SER A 76 -23.40 2.28 -17.06
CA SER A 76 -24.23 3.27 -16.36
C SER A 76 -25.03 2.58 -15.24
N PRO A 77 -25.51 3.31 -14.21
CA PRO A 77 -26.34 2.74 -13.15
C PRO A 77 -27.56 1.98 -13.66
N ASN A 78 -28.23 2.51 -14.68
CA ASN A 78 -29.39 1.87 -15.28
C ASN A 78 -29.05 0.56 -16.02
N GLN A 79 -27.90 0.52 -16.70
CA GLN A 79 -27.41 -0.71 -17.33
C GLN A 79 -27.01 -1.75 -16.29
N ALA A 80 -26.27 -1.36 -15.26
CA ALA A 80 -25.82 -2.26 -14.19
C ALA A 80 -27.00 -2.93 -13.46
N LYS A 81 -28.10 -2.19 -13.23
CA LYS A 81 -29.33 -2.72 -12.62
C LYS A 81 -29.93 -3.87 -13.40
N LYS A 82 -29.83 -3.89 -14.74
CA LYS A 82 -30.35 -4.97 -15.59
C LYS A 82 -29.65 -6.32 -15.32
N TYR A 83 -28.40 -6.29 -14.82
CA TYR A 83 -27.59 -7.46 -14.53
C TYR A 83 -27.45 -7.72 -13.02
N ASP A 84 -28.37 -7.17 -12.21
CA ASP A 84 -28.34 -7.29 -10.75
C ASP A 84 -26.98 -6.83 -10.14
N ILE A 85 -26.39 -5.80 -10.74
CA ILE A 85 -25.19 -5.15 -10.23
C ILE A 85 -25.61 -3.85 -9.53
N LYS A 86 -25.41 -3.79 -8.22
CA LYS A 86 -25.81 -2.66 -7.39
C LYS A 86 -24.69 -1.62 -7.36
N ILE A 87 -24.90 -0.47 -8.00
CA ILE A 87 -24.02 0.71 -7.93
C ILE A 87 -24.83 1.94 -7.56
N ALA A 88 -24.17 3.02 -7.12
CA ALA A 88 -24.85 4.27 -6.78
C ALA A 88 -25.60 4.83 -7.99
N MET A 89 -26.84 5.28 -7.78
CA MET A 89 -27.72 5.83 -8.83
C MET A 89 -27.47 7.33 -9.03
N ASP A 90 -26.21 7.70 -9.20
CA ASP A 90 -25.72 9.09 -9.35
C ASP A 90 -25.55 9.54 -10.81
N GLY A 91 -25.95 8.69 -11.77
CA GLY A 91 -25.78 8.95 -13.20
C GLY A 91 -24.35 8.76 -13.73
N VAL A 92 -23.37 8.50 -12.87
CA VAL A 92 -21.97 8.36 -13.26
C VAL A 92 -21.70 6.98 -13.84
N LYS A 93 -21.11 6.92 -15.03
CA LYS A 93 -20.62 5.66 -15.62
C LYS A 93 -19.35 5.22 -14.89
N ARG A 94 -19.29 3.94 -14.55
CA ARG A 94 -18.13 3.32 -13.89
C ARG A 94 -17.54 2.24 -14.77
N SER A 95 -16.23 2.10 -14.75
CA SER A 95 -15.55 1.00 -15.43
C SER A 95 -15.90 -0.34 -14.78
N CYS A 96 -15.86 -1.41 -15.57
CA CYS A 96 -16.06 -2.75 -15.03
C CYS A 96 -15.04 -3.09 -13.95
N LEU A 97 -13.82 -2.55 -14.02
CA LEU A 97 -12.80 -2.74 -13.00
C LEU A 97 -13.20 -2.10 -11.66
N GLU A 98 -13.70 -0.86 -11.65
CA GLU A 98 -14.23 -0.20 -10.44
C GLU A 98 -15.42 -0.92 -9.85
N ILE A 99 -16.33 -1.40 -10.72
CA ILE A 99 -17.52 -2.16 -10.32
C ILE A 99 -17.10 -3.50 -9.67
N MET A 100 -16.08 -4.17 -10.20
CA MET A 100 -15.52 -5.39 -9.62
C MET A 100 -14.87 -5.19 -8.26
N GLY A 101 -14.46 -3.98 -7.93
CA GLY A 101 -14.04 -3.62 -6.57
C GLY A 101 -15.11 -3.86 -5.50
N GLN A 102 -16.37 -4.02 -5.89
CA GLN A 102 -17.46 -4.34 -4.98
C GLN A 102 -17.53 -5.86 -4.72
N ARG A 103 -17.57 -6.29 -3.45
CA ARG A 103 -17.51 -7.71 -3.04
C ARG A 103 -18.57 -8.63 -3.64
N LYS A 104 -19.68 -8.09 -4.16
CA LYS A 104 -20.81 -8.88 -4.71
C LYS A 104 -20.78 -9.03 -6.23
N VAL A 105 -19.77 -8.48 -6.90
CA VAL A 105 -19.63 -8.57 -8.34
C VAL A 105 -18.49 -9.53 -8.69
N ASN A 106 -18.75 -10.41 -9.65
CA ASN A 106 -17.78 -11.39 -10.16
C ASN A 106 -17.71 -11.34 -11.70
N MET A 107 -16.73 -12.04 -12.28
CA MET A 107 -16.54 -12.08 -13.73
C MET A 107 -17.76 -12.58 -14.50
N ALA A 108 -18.56 -13.50 -13.91
CA ALA A 108 -19.77 -14.02 -14.56
C ALA A 108 -20.81 -12.91 -14.79
N LYS A 109 -21.04 -12.05 -13.80
CA LYS A 109 -21.96 -10.90 -13.94
C LYS A 109 -21.45 -9.89 -14.97
N ILE A 110 -20.14 -9.64 -15.01
CA ILE A 110 -19.53 -8.74 -16.00
C ILE A 110 -19.71 -9.30 -17.43
N ARG A 111 -19.50 -10.62 -17.63
CA ARG A 111 -19.73 -11.27 -18.94
C ARG A 111 -21.18 -11.28 -19.38
N GLN A 112 -22.13 -11.29 -18.48
CA GLN A 112 -23.55 -11.11 -18.85
C GLN A 112 -23.80 -9.75 -19.49
N ALA A 113 -23.11 -8.71 -19.01
CA ALA A 113 -23.22 -7.37 -19.58
C ALA A 113 -22.35 -7.19 -20.83
N PHE A 114 -21.23 -7.90 -20.92
CA PHE A 114 -20.26 -7.82 -22.02
C PHE A 114 -19.85 -9.22 -22.46
N PRO A 115 -20.66 -9.89 -23.32
CA PRO A 115 -20.36 -11.27 -23.77
C PRO A 115 -19.05 -11.40 -24.54
N ASP A 116 -18.59 -10.30 -25.16
CA ASP A 116 -17.36 -10.27 -25.96
C ASP A 116 -16.06 -10.31 -25.11
N ILE A 117 -16.16 -10.22 -23.79
CA ILE A 117 -14.99 -10.34 -22.93
C ILE A 117 -14.45 -11.78 -22.96
N PRO A 118 -13.23 -12.01 -23.45
CA PRO A 118 -12.66 -13.33 -23.59
C PRO A 118 -12.51 -14.02 -22.22
N SER A 119 -12.53 -15.35 -22.24
CA SER A 119 -12.26 -16.16 -21.06
C SER A 119 -10.76 -16.23 -20.80
N PHE A 120 -10.37 -15.95 -19.57
CA PHE A 120 -9.01 -16.10 -19.09
C PHE A 120 -8.91 -17.27 -18.12
N PRO A 121 -7.71 -17.83 -17.90
CA PRO A 121 -7.51 -18.82 -16.85
C PRO A 121 -8.03 -18.32 -15.50
N LYS A 122 -8.70 -19.20 -14.74
CA LYS A 122 -9.37 -18.81 -13.49
C LYS A 122 -8.44 -18.11 -12.47
N PHE A 123 -7.17 -18.50 -12.42
CA PHE A 123 -6.20 -17.87 -11.54
C PHE A 123 -5.89 -16.43 -11.95
N ILE A 124 -5.94 -16.08 -13.25
CA ILE A 124 -5.81 -14.70 -13.75
C ILE A 124 -7.04 -13.88 -13.35
N GLU A 125 -8.24 -14.42 -13.57
CA GLU A 125 -9.47 -13.73 -13.21
C GLU A 125 -9.56 -13.48 -11.71
N ASN A 126 -9.23 -14.48 -10.90
CA ASN A 126 -9.20 -14.33 -9.44
C ASN A 126 -8.19 -13.28 -9.00
N GLN A 127 -7.02 -13.21 -9.64
CA GLN A 127 -6.02 -12.20 -9.33
C GLN A 127 -6.55 -10.78 -9.61
N VAL A 128 -7.14 -10.56 -10.79
CA VAL A 128 -7.68 -9.25 -11.17
C VAL A 128 -8.85 -8.85 -10.28
N VAL A 129 -9.74 -9.81 -9.92
CA VAL A 129 -10.83 -9.56 -8.96
C VAL A 129 -10.28 -9.15 -7.58
N THR A 130 -9.27 -9.85 -7.11
CA THR A 130 -8.62 -9.53 -5.83
C THR A 130 -7.98 -8.15 -5.86
N ASP A 131 -7.23 -7.83 -6.91
CA ASP A 131 -6.58 -6.53 -7.07
C ASP A 131 -7.61 -5.40 -7.17
N ALA A 132 -8.72 -5.60 -7.89
CA ALA A 132 -9.82 -4.64 -7.95
C ALA A 132 -10.46 -4.37 -6.58
N HIS A 133 -10.63 -5.40 -5.74
CA HIS A 133 -11.15 -5.24 -4.38
C HIS A 133 -10.26 -4.37 -3.48
N TYR A 134 -8.94 -4.40 -3.69
CA TYR A 134 -8.00 -3.61 -2.91
C TYR A 134 -7.70 -2.23 -3.51
N MET A 135 -8.04 -1.99 -4.78
CA MET A 135 -7.69 -0.78 -5.52
C MET A 135 -8.10 0.52 -4.77
N GLY A 136 -9.32 0.58 -4.24
CA GLY A 136 -9.79 1.77 -3.51
C GLY A 136 -9.05 2.04 -2.17
N TYR A 137 -8.38 1.03 -1.63
CA TYR A 137 -7.56 1.18 -0.42
C TYR A 137 -6.10 1.51 -0.75
N LEU A 138 -5.61 1.07 -1.92
CA LEU A 138 -4.23 1.29 -2.36
C LEU A 138 -3.93 2.76 -2.61
N ASP A 139 -4.87 3.51 -3.19
CA ASP A 139 -4.70 4.96 -3.42
C ASP A 139 -4.42 5.74 -2.13
N ARG A 140 -5.05 5.34 -1.01
CA ARG A 140 -4.78 5.93 0.30
C ARG A 140 -3.41 5.49 0.82
N GLN A 141 -3.12 4.20 0.72
CA GLN A 141 -1.84 3.65 1.17
C GLN A 141 -0.66 4.23 0.39
N ASP A 142 -0.81 4.50 -0.91
CA ASP A 142 0.25 5.10 -1.73
C ASP A 142 0.60 6.52 -1.24
N LYS A 143 -0.39 7.31 -0.84
CA LYS A 143 -0.17 8.62 -0.21
C LYS A 143 0.57 8.50 1.12
N ASP A 144 0.21 7.51 1.94
CA ASP A 144 0.90 7.24 3.21
C ASP A 144 2.36 6.80 2.96
N ILE A 145 2.60 5.99 1.91
CA ILE A 145 3.95 5.57 1.50
C ILE A 145 4.79 6.77 1.02
N GLU A 146 4.19 7.68 0.25
CA GLU A 146 4.88 8.89 -0.21
C GLU A 146 5.27 9.80 0.96
N SER A 147 4.36 9.99 1.91
CA SER A 147 4.65 10.74 3.13
C SER A 147 5.79 10.09 3.92
N PHE A 148 5.72 8.77 4.12
CA PHE A 148 6.76 8.01 4.81
C PHE A 148 8.14 8.13 4.13
N LYS A 149 8.19 8.01 2.79
CA LYS A 149 9.44 8.18 2.03
C LYS A 149 10.01 9.59 2.19
N LYS A 150 9.14 10.59 2.29
CA LYS A 150 9.54 11.97 2.54
C LYS A 150 10.21 12.11 3.91
N ASP A 151 9.61 11.54 4.95
CA ASP A 151 10.17 11.55 6.30
C ASP A 151 11.49 10.76 6.38
N GLU A 152 11.61 9.62 5.67
CA GLU A 152 12.86 8.87 5.55
C GLU A 152 13.97 9.65 4.82
N SER A 153 13.63 10.59 3.97
CA SER A 153 14.63 11.44 3.27
C SER A 153 15.20 12.54 4.16
N VAL A 154 14.56 12.87 5.28
CA VAL A 154 15.02 13.90 6.22
C VAL A 154 16.08 13.32 7.15
N ILE A 155 17.33 13.75 6.95
CA ILE A 155 18.46 13.29 7.75
C ILE A 155 18.50 14.09 9.06
N ILE A 156 18.69 13.41 10.16
CA ILE A 156 18.96 14.02 11.47
C ILE A 156 20.47 14.30 11.54
N PRO A 157 20.89 15.57 11.78
CA PRO A 157 22.31 15.90 11.86
C PRO A 157 23.03 15.10 12.95
N GLU A 158 24.25 14.65 12.65
CA GLU A 158 25.11 14.03 13.65
C GLU A 158 25.48 15.09 14.72
N GLY A 159 25.30 14.73 16.00
CA GLY A 159 25.60 15.60 17.13
C GLY A 159 24.44 16.49 17.59
N ILE A 160 23.21 16.24 17.10
CA ILE A 160 22.03 16.93 17.64
C ILE A 160 21.90 16.70 19.15
N ASP A 161 21.73 17.78 19.90
CA ASP A 161 21.52 17.73 21.34
C ASP A 161 20.02 17.57 21.65
N TYR A 162 19.59 16.34 21.84
CA TYR A 162 18.19 16.00 22.14
C TYR A 162 17.70 16.59 23.47
N GLU A 163 18.61 16.88 24.42
CA GLU A 163 18.24 17.45 25.73
C GLU A 163 17.75 18.89 25.60
N LYS A 164 18.31 19.65 24.65
CA LYS A 164 17.95 21.04 24.40
C LYS A 164 16.67 21.21 23.57
N LEU A 165 16.14 20.14 22.99
CA LEU A 165 14.91 20.24 22.21
C LEU A 165 13.72 20.49 23.12
N SER A 166 13.05 21.64 22.95
CA SER A 166 11.78 21.95 23.60
C SER A 166 10.66 21.11 22.99
N GLY A 167 9.67 20.73 23.81
CA GLY A 167 8.50 19.97 23.34
C GLY A 167 8.64 18.46 23.38
N LEU A 168 9.82 17.89 23.65
CA LEU A 168 10.03 16.46 23.82
C LEU A 168 9.97 16.08 25.31
N SER A 169 9.23 14.99 25.63
CA SER A 169 9.26 14.43 26.99
C SER A 169 10.63 13.81 27.32
N ASN A 170 10.96 13.71 28.61
CA ASN A 170 12.24 13.10 29.03
C ASN A 170 12.37 11.65 28.57
N GLU A 171 11.26 10.91 28.48
CA GLU A 171 11.23 9.55 27.98
C GLU A 171 11.64 9.49 26.49
N ILE A 172 11.06 10.38 25.66
CA ILE A 172 11.40 10.47 24.24
C ILE A 172 12.87 10.85 24.06
N LYS A 173 13.37 11.85 24.80
CA LYS A 173 14.78 12.25 24.78
C LYS A 173 15.70 11.09 25.08
N SER A 174 15.42 10.34 26.15
CA SER A 174 16.19 9.14 26.53
C SER A 174 16.21 8.09 25.43
N LYS A 175 15.06 7.80 24.79
CA LYS A 175 14.95 6.83 23.70
C LYS A 175 15.73 7.30 22.44
N LEU A 176 15.64 8.57 22.10
CA LEU A 176 16.41 9.13 20.97
C LEU A 176 17.93 9.10 21.21
N LEU A 177 18.38 9.36 22.42
CA LEU A 177 19.80 9.25 22.83
C LEU A 177 20.30 7.80 22.76
N GLN A 178 19.45 6.83 23.11
CA GLN A 178 19.79 5.41 23.08
C GLN A 178 19.86 4.87 21.64
N VAL A 179 18.87 5.16 20.80
CA VAL A 179 18.75 4.60 19.44
C VAL A 179 19.58 5.38 18.43
N LYS A 180 19.75 6.69 18.61
CA LYS A 180 20.49 7.61 17.71
C LYS A 180 20.02 7.46 16.25
N PRO A 181 18.73 7.71 15.96
CA PRO A 181 18.19 7.55 14.62
C PRO A 181 18.89 8.46 13.63
N LYS A 182 19.13 7.97 12.40
CA LYS A 182 19.79 8.73 11.34
C LYS A 182 18.80 9.58 10.53
N THR A 183 17.53 9.18 10.49
CA THR A 183 16.47 9.86 9.74
C THR A 183 15.27 10.14 10.62
N LEU A 184 14.47 11.13 10.21
CA LEU A 184 13.22 11.44 10.89
C LEU A 184 12.25 10.24 10.88
N GLY A 185 12.18 9.52 9.75
CA GLY A 185 11.39 8.31 9.65
C GLY A 185 11.81 7.22 10.64
N GLN A 186 13.12 7.04 10.88
CA GLN A 186 13.61 6.13 11.94
C GLN A 186 13.21 6.60 13.33
N ALA A 187 13.28 7.91 13.60
CA ALA A 187 12.89 8.47 14.89
C ALA A 187 11.41 8.23 15.21
N ILE A 188 10.53 8.41 14.22
CA ILE A 188 9.08 8.22 14.37
C ILE A 188 8.72 6.75 14.67
N ARG A 189 9.51 5.78 14.18
CA ARG A 189 9.29 4.35 14.42
C ARG A 189 9.74 3.85 15.80
N ILE A 190 10.45 4.65 16.57
CA ILE A 190 10.83 4.30 17.94
C ILE A 190 9.56 4.26 18.80
N ASP A 191 9.41 3.18 19.58
CA ASP A 191 8.22 2.98 20.40
C ASP A 191 8.02 4.13 21.42
N GLY A 192 6.80 4.71 21.43
CA GLY A 192 6.48 5.88 22.27
C GLY A 192 6.89 7.24 21.69
N VAL A 193 7.55 7.29 20.52
CA VAL A 193 7.87 8.55 19.80
C VAL A 193 6.80 8.83 18.75
N THR A 194 5.52 8.85 19.14
CA THR A 194 4.41 9.15 18.26
C THR A 194 3.99 10.61 18.35
N CYS A 195 3.52 11.19 17.26
CA CYS A 195 2.82 12.50 17.12
C CYS A 195 3.58 13.79 17.49
N LEU A 196 4.46 13.81 18.48
CA LEU A 196 5.08 15.06 18.94
C LEU A 196 6.14 15.63 17.99
N LEU A 197 6.67 14.82 17.08
CA LEU A 197 7.60 15.31 16.05
C LEU A 197 6.91 16.09 14.92
N TYR A 198 5.60 15.96 14.78
CA TYR A 198 4.78 16.72 13.83
C TYR A 198 4.26 18.05 14.38
N THR A 199 4.39 18.31 15.68
CA THR A 199 4.06 19.59 16.28
C THR A 199 5.25 20.56 16.19
N SER A 200 5.75 20.81 15.00
CA SER A 200 6.32 22.13 14.73
C SER A 200 5.23 23.15 14.98
N PRO A 201 5.48 24.23 15.76
CA PRO A 201 4.47 25.27 15.93
C PRO A 201 4.03 25.73 14.56
N SER A 202 2.72 25.58 14.28
CA SER A 202 2.14 26.11 13.06
C SER A 202 2.47 27.58 12.96
N PRO A 203 2.78 28.14 11.79
CA PRO A 203 2.93 29.59 11.63
C PRO A 203 1.73 30.39 12.14
N ARG A 204 0.60 29.73 12.41
CA ARG A 204 -0.61 30.34 13.02
C ARG A 204 -0.54 30.50 14.54
N ASP A 205 0.37 29.78 15.22
CA ASP A 205 0.48 29.85 16.69
C ASP A 205 1.42 30.98 17.16
N SER A 206 2.07 31.68 16.22
CA SER A 206 2.95 32.82 16.52
C SER A 206 2.23 34.19 16.60
N ASP A 207 0.92 34.26 16.30
CA ASP A 207 0.18 35.52 16.21
C ASP A 207 -0.75 35.80 17.42
N THR A 208 -0.62 35.07 18.54
CA THR A 208 -1.40 35.35 19.76
C THR A 208 -0.53 35.89 20.89
N SER A 209 0.22 36.96 20.62
CA SER A 209 0.73 37.84 21.69
C SER A 209 0.81 39.27 21.19
N ARG A 210 -0.32 39.96 21.19
CA ARG A 210 -0.49 41.39 21.36
C ARG A 210 -1.75 41.73 22.11
#